data_89558d5c9a9a98369fb6e26d91d77da3
#
_entry.id   89558d5c9a9a98369fb6e26d91d77da3
#
_cell.length_a   1.000
_cell.length_b   1.000
_cell.length_c   1.000
_cell.angle_alpha   90.00
_cell.angle_beta   90.00
_cell.angle_gamma   90.00
#
_symmetry.space_group_name_H-M   'P 1'
#
loop_
_entity.id
_entity.type
_entity.pdbx_description
1 polymer ?
#
loop_
_entity_poly.entity_id
_entity_poly.type
_entity_poly.pdbx_seq_one_letter_code
_entity_poly.pdbx_strand_id
1 'polypeptide(L)'
;MKSEETVVRLQNIEGHIRGIQKMIQEDAYCIDVIQQIQAVQAALNKVNGMILENHLNSCLITAIRGDDPKERERVLKEITDVFNASQKR
;
A
#
# COMPACT_ATOMS: atom_id res chain seq x y z
N MET A 1 8.48 7.95 8.52
CA MET A 1 8.94 7.40 7.24
C MET A 1 8.76 8.43 6.14
N LYS A 2 9.85 8.76 5.46
CA LYS A 2 9.80 9.61 4.27
C LYS A 2 10.33 8.80 3.10
N SER A 3 9.53 8.59 2.08
CA SER A 3 9.93 7.88 0.88
C SER A 3 9.42 8.63 -0.34
N GLU A 4 10.32 9.30 -1.03
CA GLU A 4 9.98 10.03 -2.26
C GLU A 4 9.50 9.09 -3.36
N GLU A 5 10.09 7.90 -3.45
CA GLU A 5 9.65 6.90 -4.41
C GLU A 5 8.19 6.50 -4.18
N THR A 6 7.80 6.30 -2.92
CA THR A 6 6.41 5.98 -2.57
C THR A 6 5.47 7.11 -2.95
N VAL A 7 5.87 8.36 -2.69
CA VAL A 7 5.07 9.53 -3.04
C VAL A 7 4.89 9.62 -4.56
N VAL A 8 5.96 9.43 -5.33
CA VAL A 8 5.90 9.47 -6.80
C VAL A 8 4.95 8.39 -7.33
N ARG A 9 5.01 7.18 -6.77
CA ARG A 9 4.10 6.10 -7.17
C ARG A 9 2.65 6.47 -6.89
N LEU A 10 2.37 7.09 -5.73
CA LEU A 10 1.02 7.55 -5.41
C LEU A 10 0.56 8.67 -6.34
N GLN A 11 1.44 9.57 -6.72
CA GLN A 11 1.12 10.62 -7.70
C GLN A 11 0.75 10.02 -9.06
N ASN A 12 1.47 8.98 -9.48
CA ASN A 12 1.16 8.27 -10.72
C ASN A 12 -0.20 7.57 -10.63
N ILE A 13 -0.51 6.95 -9.48
CA ILE A 13 -1.81 6.33 -9.24
C ILE A 13 -2.93 7.37 -9.25
N GLU A 14 -2.70 8.53 -8.66
CA GLU A 14 -3.66 9.64 -8.68
C GLU A 14 -4.01 10.05 -10.12
N GLY A 15 -2.99 10.21 -10.97
CA GLY A 15 -3.22 10.51 -12.39
C GLY A 15 -3.96 9.39 -13.10
N HIS A 16 -3.66 8.14 -12.77
CA HIS A 16 -4.34 6.97 -13.34
C HIS A 16 -5.83 6.97 -12.96
N ILE A 17 -6.14 7.31 -11.70
CA ILE A 17 -7.53 7.41 -11.23
C ILE A 17 -8.28 8.48 -12.00
N ARG A 18 -7.66 9.64 -12.24
CA ARG A 18 -8.27 10.70 -13.04
C ARG A 18 -8.55 10.23 -14.47
N GLY A 19 -7.64 9.44 -15.04
CA GLY A 19 -7.86 8.84 -16.35
C GLY A 19 -9.05 7.89 -16.37
N ILE A 20 -9.26 7.12 -15.30
CA ILE A 20 -10.41 6.22 -15.17
C ILE A 20 -11.72 7.04 -15.09
N GLN A 21 -11.73 8.13 -14.34
CA GLN A 21 -12.89 9.03 -14.26
C GLN A 21 -13.26 9.54 -15.65
N LYS A 22 -12.27 9.92 -16.43
CA LYS A 22 -12.49 10.39 -17.81
C LYS A 22 -13.06 9.28 -18.69
N MET A 23 -12.56 8.04 -18.55
CA MET A 23 -13.11 6.91 -19.28
C MET A 23 -14.60 6.73 -18.99
N ILE A 24 -15.00 6.82 -17.74
CA ILE A 24 -16.42 6.71 -17.34
C ILE A 24 -17.24 7.88 -17.92
N GLN A 25 -16.71 9.09 -17.86
CA GLN A 25 -17.38 10.27 -18.42
C GLN A 25 -17.57 10.17 -19.93
N GLU A 26 -16.65 9.50 -20.64
CA GLU A 26 -16.70 9.31 -22.08
C GLU A 26 -17.40 8.01 -22.49
N ASP A 27 -18.05 7.34 -21.53
CA ASP A 27 -18.83 6.13 -21.77
C ASP A 27 -17.98 4.98 -22.35
N ALA A 28 -16.74 4.83 -21.85
CA ALA A 28 -15.86 3.75 -22.27
C ALA A 28 -16.46 2.39 -21.90
N TYR A 29 -16.04 1.36 -22.64
CA TYR A 29 -16.52 -0.02 -22.40
C TYR A 29 -16.21 -0.45 -20.95
N CYS A 30 -17.23 -0.95 -20.26
CA CYS A 30 -17.13 -1.22 -18.82
C CYS A 30 -16.04 -2.23 -18.45
N ILE A 31 -15.77 -3.22 -19.31
CA ILE A 31 -14.70 -4.17 -19.02
C ILE A 31 -13.32 -3.49 -19.06
N ASP A 32 -13.12 -2.55 -19.98
CA ASP A 32 -11.88 -1.77 -20.03
C ASP A 32 -11.70 -0.93 -18.78
N VAL A 33 -12.78 -0.32 -18.28
CA VAL A 33 -12.77 0.46 -17.03
C VAL A 33 -12.38 -0.44 -15.85
N ILE A 34 -12.98 -1.63 -15.76
CA ILE A 34 -12.69 -2.58 -14.68
C ILE A 34 -11.22 -3.00 -14.72
N GLN A 35 -10.67 -3.27 -15.90
CA GLN A 35 -9.27 -3.64 -16.04
C GLN A 35 -8.33 -2.51 -15.57
N GLN A 36 -8.68 -1.26 -15.84
CA GLN A 36 -7.91 -0.11 -15.35
C GLN A 36 -7.98 0.00 -13.84
N ILE A 37 -9.13 -0.26 -13.25
CA ILE A 37 -9.27 -0.27 -11.78
C ILE A 37 -8.41 -1.37 -11.17
N GLN A 38 -8.41 -2.55 -11.77
CA GLN A 38 -7.56 -3.66 -11.30
C GLN A 38 -6.09 -3.30 -11.34
N ALA A 39 -5.65 -2.56 -12.37
CA ALA A 39 -4.28 -2.09 -12.45
C ALA A 39 -3.95 -1.11 -11.31
N VAL A 40 -4.88 -0.22 -10.96
CA VAL A 40 -4.70 0.70 -9.83
C VAL A 40 -4.62 -0.08 -8.52
N GLN A 41 -5.47 -1.09 -8.34
CA GLN A 41 -5.43 -1.93 -7.15
C GLN A 41 -4.07 -2.64 -7.00
N ALA A 42 -3.53 -3.17 -8.10
CA ALA A 42 -2.22 -3.80 -8.09
C ALA A 42 -1.11 -2.78 -7.74
N ALA A 43 -1.20 -1.57 -8.28
CA ALA A 43 -0.25 -0.51 -7.99
C ALA A 43 -0.31 -0.09 -6.51
N LEU A 44 -1.50 0.00 -5.94
CA LEU A 44 -1.67 0.29 -4.51
C LEU A 44 -1.11 -0.82 -3.63
N ASN A 45 -1.30 -2.08 -4.02
CA ASN A 45 -0.71 -3.21 -3.28
C ASN A 45 0.81 -3.14 -3.29
N LYS A 46 1.41 -2.72 -4.39
CA LYS A 46 2.86 -2.51 -4.46
C LYS A 46 3.32 -1.44 -3.47
N VAL A 47 2.59 -0.33 -3.40
CA VAL A 47 2.88 0.74 -2.44
C VAL A 47 2.76 0.23 -1.00
N ASN A 48 1.72 -0.55 -0.70
CA ASN A 48 1.56 -1.16 0.62
C ASN A 48 2.78 -2.01 0.98
N GLY A 49 3.27 -2.81 0.04
CA GLY A 49 4.45 -3.64 0.26
C GLY A 49 5.69 -2.82 0.55
N MET A 50 5.87 -1.71 -0.16
CA MET A 50 7.00 -0.80 0.05
C MET A 50 6.95 -0.15 1.44
N ILE A 51 5.77 0.28 1.87
CA ILE A 51 5.58 0.88 3.19
C ILE A 51 5.86 -0.15 4.29
N LEU A 52 5.35 -1.37 4.13
CA LEU A 52 5.59 -2.43 5.11
C LEU A 52 7.08 -2.78 5.18
N GLU A 53 7.76 -2.88 4.04
CA GLU A 53 9.19 -3.15 4.01
C GLU A 53 9.97 -2.06 4.75
N ASN A 54 9.64 -0.79 4.53
CA ASN A 54 10.26 0.33 5.25
C ASN A 54 10.01 0.23 6.75
N HIS A 55 8.81 -0.15 7.16
CA HIS A 55 8.47 -0.35 8.57
C HIS A 55 9.30 -1.48 9.19
N LEU A 56 9.44 -2.61 8.48
CA LEU A 56 10.25 -3.73 8.94
C LEU A 56 11.72 -3.35 9.10
N ASN A 57 12.26 -2.57 8.16
CA ASN A 57 13.68 -2.22 8.15
C ASN A 57 14.04 -1.10 9.14
N SER A 58 13.08 -0.27 9.55
CA SER A 58 13.35 0.86 10.44
C SER A 58 12.70 0.69 11.80
N CYS A 59 11.39 0.54 11.84
CA CYS A 59 10.66 0.55 13.12
C CYS A 59 10.72 -0.80 13.83
N LEU A 60 10.54 -1.91 13.08
CA LEU A 60 10.52 -3.24 13.67
C LEU A 60 11.91 -3.65 14.18
N ILE A 61 12.95 -3.45 13.38
CA ILE A 61 14.31 -3.82 13.76
C ILE A 61 14.71 -3.08 15.02
N THR A 62 14.42 -1.78 15.10
CA THR A 62 14.71 -0.97 16.28
C THR A 62 13.97 -1.51 17.50
N ALA A 63 12.71 -1.85 17.38
CA ALA A 63 11.91 -2.39 18.48
C ALA A 63 12.41 -3.77 18.93
N ILE A 64 12.76 -4.64 17.98
CA ILE A 64 13.24 -6.00 18.29
C ILE A 64 14.60 -5.97 18.98
N ARG A 65 15.48 -5.05 18.57
CA ARG A 65 16.82 -4.89 19.18
C ARG A 65 16.78 -4.15 20.51
N GLY A 66 15.65 -3.49 20.82
CA GLY A 66 15.49 -2.82 22.10
C GLY A 66 15.26 -3.81 23.23
N ASP A 67 15.33 -3.31 24.46
CA ASP A 67 15.21 -4.12 25.67
C ASP A 67 13.78 -4.22 26.21
N ASP A 68 12.80 -3.64 25.53
CA ASP A 68 11.41 -3.60 25.98
C ASP A 68 10.59 -4.72 25.31
N PRO A 69 10.25 -5.81 26.05
CA PRO A 69 9.44 -6.89 25.50
C PRO A 69 8.04 -6.45 25.06
N LYS A 70 7.45 -5.47 25.73
CA LYS A 70 6.11 -4.97 25.37
C LYS A 70 6.14 -4.27 24.02
N GLU A 71 7.19 -3.51 23.75
CA GLU A 71 7.36 -2.84 22.49
C GLU A 71 7.50 -3.84 21.34
N ARG A 72 8.26 -4.90 21.57
CA ARG A 72 8.42 -5.98 20.59
C ARG A 72 7.09 -6.67 20.28
N GLU A 73 6.33 -7.00 21.32
CA GLU A 73 5.01 -7.63 21.15
C GLU A 73 4.06 -6.74 20.38
N ARG A 74 4.04 -5.45 20.72
CA ARG A 74 3.17 -4.47 20.06
C ARG A 74 3.46 -4.39 18.57
N VAL A 75 4.72 -4.24 18.21
CA VAL A 75 5.12 -4.11 16.80
C VAL A 75 4.84 -5.37 16.02
N LEU A 76 5.12 -6.54 16.60
CA LEU A 76 4.85 -7.83 15.96
C LEU A 76 3.35 -8.04 15.75
N LYS A 77 2.53 -7.64 16.72
CA LYS A 77 1.08 -7.73 16.59
C LYS A 77 0.56 -6.81 15.48
N GLU A 78 1.07 -5.58 15.41
CA GLU A 78 0.69 -4.65 14.35
C GLU A 78 0.93 -5.24 12.96
N ILE A 79 2.09 -5.87 12.77
CA ILE A 79 2.44 -6.49 11.49
C ILE A 79 1.51 -7.64 11.17
N THR A 80 1.24 -8.50 12.16
CA THR A 80 0.32 -9.62 12.00
C THR A 80 -1.07 -9.13 11.63
N ASP A 81 -1.57 -8.10 12.29
CA ASP A 81 -2.89 -7.53 12.02
C ASP A 81 -2.97 -6.95 10.60
N VAL A 82 -1.94 -6.23 10.16
CA VAL A 82 -1.90 -5.68 8.80
C VAL A 82 -1.86 -6.80 7.76
N PHE A 83 -1.06 -7.82 7.99
CA PHE A 83 -0.94 -8.96 7.09
C PHE A 83 -2.29 -9.69 6.96
N ASN A 84 -2.96 -9.95 8.08
CA ASN A 84 -4.25 -10.62 8.08
C ASN A 84 -5.33 -9.77 7.38
N ALA A 85 -5.33 -8.47 7.59
CA ALA A 85 -6.27 -7.56 6.94
C ALA A 85 -6.10 -7.56 5.42
N SER A 86 -4.85 -7.61 4.92
CA SER A 86 -4.59 -7.59 3.49
C SER A 86 -4.99 -8.88 2.79
N GLN A 87 -5.16 -9.99 3.53
CA GLN A 87 -5.61 -11.27 2.98
C GLN A 87 -7.12 -11.41 2.94
N LYS A 88 -7.84 -10.59 3.69
CA LYS A 88 -9.30 -10.57 3.70
C LYS A 88 -9.78 -9.66 2.58
N ARG A 89 -10.42 -10.21 1.59
CA ARG A 89 -11.02 -9.46 0.48
C ARG A 89 -12.51 -9.71 0.41
#